data_08c2706d93964a737c8ab87e2097e2cc
#
_entry.id   08c2706d93964a737c8ab87e2097e2cc
#
_cell.length_a   1.000
_cell.length_b   1.000
_cell.length_c   1.000
_cell.angle_alpha   90.00
_cell.angle_beta   90.00
_cell.angle_gamma   90.00
#
_symmetry.space_group_name_H-M   'P 1'
#
loop_
_entity.id
_entity.type
_entity.pdbx_description
1 polymer ?
#
loop_
_entity_poly.entity_id
_entity_poly.type
_entity_poly.pdbx_seq_one_letter_code
_entity_poly.pdbx_strand_id
1 'polypeptide(L)'
;MLPGRPQGEAHIPTEHPEAGEETRVPSPHVDQGGPGHPVGPPAQGSSQPVGLIWSVRDRATFEALRTSGRRVRRGPITVTWLAGDPAEPPRVAYAIGRRAGGAVVRNRIRRRLRAITREVRAHLQPGAYLFGASASSSSLSYQDLRATVCQALRALDRPGPERP
;
A
#
# COMPACT_ATOMS: atom_id res chain seq x y z
N MET A 1 -0.22 -64.80 15.92
CA MET A 1 0.08 -65.39 14.62
C MET A 1 0.28 -64.19 13.64
N LEU A 2 1.51 -63.75 13.51
CA LEU A 2 1.96 -62.79 12.47
C LEU A 2 2.52 -63.64 11.32
N PRO A 3 2.39 -63.23 10.07
CA PRO A 3 3.50 -62.62 9.33
C PRO A 3 2.99 -61.56 8.34
N GLY A 4 3.75 -60.71 7.69
CA GLY A 4 5.13 -60.58 7.38
C GLY A 4 5.18 -59.38 6.39
N ARG A 5 6.16 -58.51 6.55
CA ARG A 5 6.54 -57.51 5.57
C ARG A 5 7.14 -58.16 4.32
N PRO A 6 7.08 -57.52 3.15
CA PRO A 6 8.25 -57.48 2.32
C PRO A 6 8.76 -56.07 2.10
N GLN A 7 10.06 -55.96 2.23
CA GLN A 7 10.92 -54.88 1.80
C GLN A 7 11.06 -54.95 0.28
N GLY A 8 11.03 -53.78 -0.35
CA GLY A 8 11.33 -53.60 -1.75
C GLY A 8 12.13 -52.33 -1.93
N GLU A 9 13.45 -52.45 -1.75
CA GLU A 9 14.42 -51.41 -2.19
C GLU A 9 14.44 -51.39 -3.72
N ALA A 10 14.19 -50.27 -4.28
CA ALA A 10 14.52 -49.96 -5.67
C ALA A 10 15.47 -48.79 -5.70
N HIS A 11 16.74 -49.17 -5.76
CA HIS A 11 17.87 -48.31 -6.00
C HIS A 11 17.85 -47.87 -7.47
N ILE A 12 17.76 -46.56 -7.74
CA ILE A 12 17.90 -46.01 -9.06
C ILE A 12 19.26 -45.25 -9.10
N PRO A 13 20.17 -45.64 -9.98
CA PRO A 13 21.46 -44.97 -10.10
C PRO A 13 21.35 -43.64 -10.85
N THR A 14 21.99 -42.67 -10.29
CA THR A 14 22.28 -41.37 -10.85
C THR A 14 23.27 -41.51 -12.01
N GLU A 15 22.88 -41.21 -13.23
CA GLU A 15 23.81 -40.92 -14.30
C GLU A 15 23.88 -39.42 -14.57
N HIS A 16 25.05 -38.86 -14.31
CA HIS A 16 25.50 -37.60 -14.84
C HIS A 16 26.06 -37.80 -16.23
N PRO A 17 25.79 -36.99 -17.23
CA PRO A 17 26.74 -36.76 -18.30
C PRO A 17 27.50 -35.46 -18.05
N GLU A 18 28.81 -35.65 -18.08
CA GLU A 18 29.83 -34.60 -18.09
C GLU A 18 29.84 -33.78 -19.38
N ALA A 19 30.34 -32.54 -19.19
CA ALA A 19 31.19 -31.75 -20.10
C ALA A 19 30.63 -31.36 -21.46
N GLY A 20 30.31 -30.10 -21.54
CA GLY A 20 30.31 -29.29 -22.76
C GLY A 20 31.07 -28.00 -22.51
N GLU A 21 32.38 -28.07 -22.63
CA GLU A 21 33.32 -26.95 -22.72
C GLU A 21 33.12 -26.26 -24.06
N GLU A 22 32.62 -25.02 -24.08
CA GLU A 22 32.70 -24.18 -25.27
C GLU A 22 32.87 -22.71 -24.93
N THR A 23 34.11 -22.31 -25.09
CA THR A 23 34.65 -21.11 -25.75
C THR A 23 34.04 -19.76 -25.31
N ARG A 24 34.75 -19.25 -24.36
CA ARG A 24 34.77 -17.85 -23.95
C ARG A 24 35.30 -16.98 -25.08
N VAL A 25 34.46 -16.22 -25.75
CA VAL A 25 34.88 -15.15 -26.67
C VAL A 25 34.90 -13.85 -25.85
N PRO A 26 36.03 -13.16 -25.72
CA PRO A 26 36.07 -11.85 -25.11
C PRO A 26 35.59 -10.80 -26.12
N SER A 27 34.49 -10.12 -25.82
CA SER A 27 34.09 -8.93 -26.56
C SER A 27 34.95 -7.74 -26.16
N PRO A 28 35.34 -6.88 -27.09
CA PRO A 28 36.22 -5.76 -26.81
C PRO A 28 35.52 -4.67 -26.02
N HIS A 29 36.18 -4.28 -24.98
CA HIS A 29 35.94 -3.10 -24.16
C HIS A 29 36.04 -1.86 -25.05
N VAL A 30 34.90 -1.20 -25.30
CA VAL A 30 34.88 0.15 -25.84
C VAL A 30 34.59 1.11 -24.70
N ASP A 31 35.69 1.63 -24.19
CA ASP A 31 35.74 2.78 -23.32
C ASP A 31 35.33 4.00 -24.16
N GLN A 32 34.12 4.54 -23.95
CA GLN A 32 33.78 5.89 -24.38
C GLN A 32 33.26 6.66 -23.19
N GLY A 33 34.22 7.34 -22.56
CA GLY A 33 33.95 8.42 -21.63
C GLY A 33 33.08 9.49 -22.31
N GLY A 34 31.81 9.55 -21.91
CA GLY A 34 30.93 10.68 -22.20
C GLY A 34 30.85 11.57 -20.94
N PRO A 35 30.93 12.89 -21.09
CA PRO A 35 30.97 13.81 -19.96
C PRO A 35 29.66 13.74 -19.15
N GLY A 36 29.82 13.68 -17.84
CA GLY A 36 28.73 13.64 -16.88
C GLY A 36 27.72 14.77 -17.12
N HIS A 37 26.48 14.40 -17.37
CA HIS A 37 25.38 15.31 -17.22
C HIS A 37 25.17 15.54 -15.73
N PRO A 38 25.21 16.80 -15.26
CA PRO A 38 24.75 17.11 -13.93
C PRO A 38 23.23 16.84 -13.92
N VAL A 39 22.81 15.84 -13.18
CA VAL A 39 21.41 15.66 -12.83
C VAL A 39 21.06 16.82 -11.89
N GLY A 40 20.69 17.93 -12.49
CA GLY A 40 20.06 19.03 -11.75
C GLY A 40 18.73 18.53 -11.17
N PRO A 41 18.32 19.04 -10.01
CA PRO A 41 17.03 18.70 -9.46
C PRO A 41 15.94 19.05 -10.50
N PRO A 42 14.90 18.24 -10.67
CA PRO A 42 13.85 18.53 -11.62
C PRO A 42 13.24 19.88 -11.28
N ALA A 43 13.26 20.77 -12.25
CA ALA A 43 12.65 22.09 -12.12
C ALA A 43 11.18 21.91 -11.72
N GLN A 44 10.83 22.46 -10.56
CA GLN A 44 9.49 22.52 -10.04
C GLN A 44 8.66 23.52 -10.86
N GLY A 45 8.16 23.05 -11.98
CA GLY A 45 7.07 23.68 -12.71
C GLY A 45 5.79 22.91 -12.40
N SER A 46 5.22 23.13 -11.23
CA SER A 46 4.04 22.42 -10.79
C SER A 46 2.76 23.07 -11.30
N SER A 47 2.37 22.71 -12.51
CA SER A 47 0.94 22.60 -12.79
C SER A 47 0.45 21.38 -12.04
N GLN A 48 -0.08 21.56 -10.84
CA GLN A 48 -0.59 20.45 -10.02
C GLN A 48 -1.75 19.80 -10.78
N PRO A 49 -1.68 18.50 -11.10
CA PRO A 49 -2.82 17.81 -11.68
C PRO A 49 -3.92 17.76 -10.63
N VAL A 50 -4.94 18.57 -10.83
CA VAL A 50 -6.16 18.59 -10.00
C VAL A 50 -6.72 17.19 -9.95
N GLY A 51 -6.65 16.55 -8.77
CA GLY A 51 -7.25 15.25 -8.53
C GLY A 51 -6.32 14.05 -8.39
N LEU A 52 -5.03 14.25 -8.24
CA LEU A 52 -4.09 13.18 -7.93
C LEU A 52 -4.14 12.82 -6.43
N ILE A 53 -4.21 11.52 -6.13
CA ILE A 53 -4.06 10.98 -4.78
C ILE A 53 -2.81 10.12 -4.77
N TRP A 54 -1.86 10.43 -3.89
CA TRP A 54 -0.64 9.67 -3.74
C TRP A 54 -0.78 8.56 -2.68
N SER A 55 0.06 7.54 -2.77
CA SER A 55 0.16 6.52 -1.73
C SER A 55 1.21 6.90 -0.70
N VAL A 56 0.87 6.77 0.58
CA VAL A 56 1.87 6.83 1.65
C VAL A 56 2.74 5.59 1.55
N ARG A 57 4.06 5.76 1.41
CA ARG A 57 5.04 4.67 1.28
C ARG A 57 6.13 4.72 2.34
N ASP A 58 6.36 5.88 2.92
CA ASP A 58 7.42 6.11 3.86
C ASP A 58 6.99 5.79 5.30
N ARG A 59 7.93 5.22 6.07
CA ARG A 59 7.72 4.81 7.46
C ARG A 59 7.49 6.02 8.38
N ALA A 60 8.17 7.12 8.11
CA ALA A 60 8.07 8.32 8.93
C ALA A 60 6.66 8.90 8.92
N THR A 61 6.01 8.99 7.75
CA THR A 61 4.60 9.41 7.64
C THR A 61 3.65 8.45 8.37
N PHE A 62 3.89 7.13 8.32
CA PHE A 62 3.08 6.18 9.09
C PHE A 62 3.23 6.38 10.61
N GLU A 63 4.43 6.59 11.10
CA GLU A 63 4.67 6.88 12.52
C GLU A 63 4.02 8.20 12.93
N ALA A 64 4.18 9.26 12.14
CA ALA A 64 3.54 10.55 12.39
C ALA A 64 2.01 10.46 12.40
N LEU A 65 1.40 9.71 11.48
CA LEU A 65 -0.03 9.42 11.49
C LEU A 65 -0.49 8.72 12.78
N ARG A 66 0.33 7.82 13.32
CA ARG A 66 0.01 7.08 14.56
C ARG A 66 0.13 7.93 15.81
N THR A 67 1.14 8.81 15.87
CA THR A 67 1.49 9.59 17.07
C THR A 67 0.76 10.94 17.11
N SER A 68 0.70 11.64 15.98
CA SER A 68 0.21 13.03 15.89
C SER A 68 -1.02 13.17 15.00
N GLY A 69 -1.44 12.10 14.32
CA GLY A 69 -2.59 12.15 13.43
C GLY A 69 -3.92 12.28 14.20
N ARG A 70 -4.77 13.18 13.73
CA ARG A 70 -6.14 13.30 14.21
C ARG A 70 -6.95 12.10 13.76
N ARG A 71 -7.54 11.40 14.72
CA ARG A 71 -8.25 10.14 14.47
C ARG A 71 -9.74 10.27 14.73
N VAL A 72 -10.53 9.86 13.74
CA VAL A 72 -11.99 9.78 13.84
C VAL A 72 -12.44 8.36 13.49
N ARG A 73 -13.39 7.85 14.27
CA ARG A 73 -14.05 6.57 14.02
C ARG A 73 -15.53 6.79 13.74
N ARG A 74 -16.03 6.18 12.66
CA ARG A 74 -17.47 6.11 12.35
C ARG A 74 -17.81 4.67 11.98
N GLY A 75 -18.66 4.05 12.77
CA GLY A 75 -19.00 2.64 12.61
C GLY A 75 -17.74 1.75 12.48
N PRO A 76 -17.65 0.93 11.44
CA PRO A 76 -16.50 0.05 11.22
C PRO A 76 -15.28 0.74 10.60
N ILE A 77 -15.37 2.02 10.22
CA ILE A 77 -14.30 2.77 9.57
C ILE A 77 -13.61 3.69 10.55
N THR A 78 -12.29 3.73 10.45
CA THR A 78 -11.43 4.67 11.16
C THR A 78 -10.65 5.46 10.13
N VAL A 79 -10.64 6.77 10.24
CA VAL A 79 -9.79 7.65 9.41
C VAL A 79 -8.87 8.42 10.33
N THR A 80 -7.59 8.37 10.05
CA THR A 80 -6.58 9.20 10.71
C THR A 80 -6.02 10.15 9.68
N TRP A 81 -5.93 11.41 10.00
CA TRP A 81 -5.41 12.46 9.15
C TRP A 81 -4.30 13.22 9.84
N LEU A 82 -3.28 13.53 9.07
CA LEU A 82 -2.16 14.37 9.47
C LEU A 82 -2.03 15.49 8.45
N ALA A 83 -2.03 16.74 8.91
CA ALA A 83 -1.86 17.89 8.04
C ALA A 83 -0.51 17.80 7.31
N GLY A 84 -0.49 18.20 6.06
CA GLY A 84 0.68 18.25 5.21
C GLY A 84 0.80 19.55 4.46
N ASP A 85 1.76 19.64 3.56
CA ASP A 85 1.97 20.82 2.73
C ASP A 85 0.74 21.05 1.83
N PRO A 86 0.13 22.25 1.84
CA PRO A 86 -0.96 22.62 0.95
C PRO A 86 -0.61 22.49 -0.54
N ALA A 87 0.67 22.58 -0.88
CA ALA A 87 1.16 22.42 -2.24
C ALA A 87 1.23 20.97 -2.72
N GLU A 88 1.15 19.99 -1.80
CA GLU A 88 1.19 18.58 -2.13
C GLU A 88 -0.23 17.97 -2.20
N PRO A 89 -0.46 17.04 -3.14
CA PRO A 89 -1.72 16.30 -3.18
C PRO A 89 -1.86 15.38 -1.97
N PRO A 90 -3.10 15.08 -1.54
CA PRO A 90 -3.33 14.21 -0.42
C PRO A 90 -2.73 12.81 -0.63
N ARG A 91 -2.06 12.30 0.39
CA ARG A 91 -1.46 10.96 0.42
C ARG A 91 -2.35 10.02 1.22
N VAL A 92 -2.59 8.82 0.69
CA VAL A 92 -3.55 7.88 1.30
C VAL A 92 -2.93 6.51 1.50
N ALA A 93 -3.17 5.91 2.67
CA ALA A 93 -2.87 4.53 2.99
C ALA A 93 -4.10 3.78 3.50
N TYR A 94 -4.09 2.46 3.36
CA TYR A 94 -5.19 1.59 3.79
C TYR A 94 -4.67 0.49 4.72
N ALA A 95 -4.99 0.59 6.01
CA ALA A 95 -4.62 -0.37 7.05
C ALA A 95 -5.79 -1.30 7.36
N ILE A 96 -5.94 -2.37 6.58
CA ILE A 96 -6.98 -3.37 6.78
C ILE A 96 -6.34 -4.61 7.39
N GLY A 97 -6.47 -4.72 8.72
CA GLY A 97 -5.85 -5.78 9.51
C GLY A 97 -6.51 -7.15 9.34
N ARG A 98 -5.87 -8.19 9.87
CA ARG A 98 -6.36 -9.58 9.82
C ARG A 98 -7.74 -9.74 10.46
N ARG A 99 -8.07 -8.94 11.46
CA ARG A 99 -9.39 -8.94 12.14
C ARG A 99 -10.56 -8.56 11.22
N ALA A 100 -10.31 -7.94 10.06
CA ALA A 100 -11.35 -7.62 9.09
C ALA A 100 -11.78 -8.84 8.25
N GLY A 101 -11.07 -9.96 8.34
CA GLY A 101 -11.38 -11.20 7.64
C GLY A 101 -10.20 -11.77 6.85
N GLY A 102 -10.47 -12.80 6.06
CA GLY A 102 -9.50 -13.46 5.17
C GLY A 102 -8.95 -12.51 4.08
N ALA A 103 -7.96 -12.97 3.35
CA ALA A 103 -7.27 -12.15 2.34
C ALA A 103 -8.22 -11.58 1.27
N VAL A 104 -9.16 -12.40 0.79
CA VAL A 104 -10.17 -12.00 -0.21
C VAL A 104 -11.05 -10.88 0.31
N VAL A 105 -11.55 -11.01 1.56
CA VAL A 105 -12.39 -9.99 2.21
C VAL A 105 -11.62 -8.68 2.36
N ARG A 106 -10.38 -8.73 2.86
CA ARG A 106 -9.53 -7.55 3.01
C ARG A 106 -9.26 -6.85 1.67
N ASN A 107 -9.02 -7.62 0.62
CA ASN A 107 -8.82 -7.06 -0.72
C ASN A 107 -10.10 -6.39 -1.26
N ARG A 108 -11.26 -7.00 -1.05
CA ARG A 108 -12.56 -6.41 -1.43
C ARG A 108 -12.78 -5.08 -0.72
N ILE A 109 -12.57 -5.02 0.60
CA ILE A 109 -12.69 -3.77 1.38
C ILE A 109 -11.70 -2.73 0.85
N ARG A 110 -10.43 -3.09 0.64
CA ARG A 110 -9.41 -2.17 0.11
C ARG A 110 -9.78 -1.62 -1.26
N ARG A 111 -10.31 -2.45 -2.16
CA ARG A 111 -10.76 -2.01 -3.49
C ARG A 111 -11.92 -1.02 -3.38
N ARG A 112 -12.92 -1.31 -2.52
CA ARG A 112 -14.06 -0.40 -2.28
C ARG A 112 -13.61 0.93 -1.68
N LEU A 113 -12.76 0.91 -0.67
CA LEU A 113 -12.22 2.14 -0.07
C LEU A 113 -11.42 2.97 -1.07
N ARG A 114 -10.63 2.34 -1.94
CA ARG A 114 -9.91 3.07 -3.01
C ARG A 114 -10.87 3.75 -4.00
N ALA A 115 -11.94 3.08 -4.39
CA ALA A 115 -12.95 3.66 -5.27
C ALA A 115 -13.63 4.85 -4.59
N ILE A 116 -14.10 4.68 -3.35
CA ILE A 116 -14.73 5.75 -2.56
C ILE A 116 -13.78 6.94 -2.38
N THR A 117 -12.51 6.70 -2.03
CA THR A 117 -11.53 7.78 -1.83
C THR A 117 -11.30 8.59 -3.10
N ARG A 118 -11.35 7.94 -4.28
CA ARG A 118 -11.27 8.64 -5.56
C ARG A 118 -12.51 9.51 -5.84
N GLU A 119 -13.69 9.02 -5.49
CA GLU A 119 -14.94 9.79 -5.64
C GLU A 119 -14.96 11.02 -4.73
N VAL A 120 -14.50 10.87 -3.50
CA VAL A 120 -14.53 11.95 -2.49
C VAL A 120 -13.25 12.81 -2.48
N ARG A 121 -12.38 12.65 -3.46
CA ARG A 121 -11.06 13.33 -3.49
C ARG A 121 -11.14 14.85 -3.33
N ALA A 122 -12.17 15.47 -3.88
CA ALA A 122 -12.38 16.92 -3.78
C ALA A 122 -12.62 17.41 -2.33
N HIS A 123 -12.96 16.50 -1.42
CA HIS A 123 -13.18 16.78 -0.01
C HIS A 123 -11.98 16.39 0.86
N LEU A 124 -10.88 15.94 0.26
CA LEU A 124 -9.66 15.63 1.01
C LEU A 124 -8.81 16.90 1.14
N GLN A 125 -8.50 17.26 2.37
CA GLN A 125 -7.53 18.32 2.66
C GLN A 125 -6.11 17.85 2.34
N PRO A 126 -5.16 18.76 2.07
CA PRO A 126 -3.75 18.42 1.96
C PRO A 126 -3.24 17.66 3.17
N GLY A 127 -2.38 16.67 2.95
CA GLY A 127 -1.80 15.88 4.03
C GLY A 127 -1.90 14.36 3.82
N ALA A 128 -1.68 13.62 4.88
CA ALA A 128 -1.68 12.16 4.86
C ALA A 128 -2.91 11.58 5.54
N TYR A 129 -3.48 10.53 4.94
CA TYR A 129 -4.65 9.82 5.44
C TYR A 129 -4.35 8.33 5.63
N LEU A 130 -4.81 7.78 6.74
CA LEU A 130 -4.79 6.34 7.00
C LEU A 130 -6.22 5.85 7.22
N PHE A 131 -6.74 5.07 6.28
CA PHE A 131 -8.05 4.43 6.38
C PHE A 131 -7.91 3.04 6.99
N GLY A 132 -8.57 2.84 8.13
CA GLY A 132 -8.70 1.54 8.79
C GLY A 132 -10.12 1.01 8.66
N ALA A 133 -10.24 -0.32 8.63
CA ALA A 133 -11.53 -1.01 8.58
C ALA A 133 -11.57 -2.19 9.52
N SER A 134 -12.68 -2.37 10.24
CA SER A 134 -12.95 -3.54 11.10
C SER A 134 -13.74 -4.62 10.34
N ALA A 135 -13.99 -5.76 11.00
CA ALA A 135 -14.70 -6.89 10.42
C ALA A 135 -16.09 -6.52 9.87
N SER A 136 -16.82 -5.71 10.59
CA SER A 136 -18.18 -5.28 10.20
C SER A 136 -18.23 -4.48 8.90
N SER A 137 -17.09 -3.99 8.39
CA SER A 137 -17.04 -3.29 7.09
C SER A 137 -17.28 -4.21 5.89
N SER A 138 -17.12 -5.52 6.07
CA SER A 138 -17.34 -6.52 5.00
C SER A 138 -18.81 -6.70 4.66
N SER A 139 -19.72 -6.54 5.64
CA SER A 139 -21.17 -6.69 5.50
C SER A 139 -21.86 -5.42 5.00
N LEU A 140 -21.17 -4.27 5.02
CA LEU A 140 -21.75 -3.03 4.50
C LEU A 140 -21.91 -3.07 2.99
N SER A 141 -23.02 -2.47 2.51
CA SER A 141 -23.16 -2.15 1.09
C SER A 141 -22.10 -1.12 0.67
N TYR A 142 -21.91 -0.93 -0.63
CA TYR A 142 -21.00 0.11 -1.12
C TYR A 142 -21.47 1.50 -0.70
N GLN A 143 -22.77 1.75 -0.75
CA GLN A 143 -23.36 3.05 -0.40
C GLN A 143 -23.20 3.36 1.09
N ASP A 144 -23.44 2.38 1.98
CA ASP A 144 -23.28 2.56 3.42
C ASP A 144 -21.81 2.79 3.77
N LEU A 145 -20.91 2.06 3.12
CA LEU A 145 -19.47 2.25 3.30
C LEU A 145 -19.04 3.66 2.87
N ARG A 146 -19.54 4.12 1.72
CA ARG A 146 -19.31 5.48 1.21
C ARG A 146 -19.85 6.55 2.16
N ALA A 147 -21.09 6.40 2.60
CA ALA A 147 -21.69 7.31 3.57
C ALA A 147 -20.88 7.39 4.86
N THR A 148 -20.43 6.24 5.38
CA THR A 148 -19.59 6.15 6.59
C THR A 148 -18.26 6.88 6.41
N VAL A 149 -17.61 6.71 5.26
CA VAL A 149 -16.35 7.41 4.93
C VAL A 149 -16.60 8.92 4.86
N CYS A 150 -17.65 9.37 4.18
CA CYS A 150 -17.97 10.79 4.09
C CYS A 150 -18.26 11.41 5.48
N GLN A 151 -18.97 10.69 6.36
CA GLN A 151 -19.21 11.12 7.74
C GLN A 151 -17.91 11.22 8.55
N ALA A 152 -16.97 10.28 8.36
CA ALA A 152 -15.69 10.31 9.02
C ALA A 152 -14.84 11.51 8.55
N LEU A 153 -14.81 11.81 7.25
CA LEU A 153 -14.11 12.97 6.70
C LEU A 153 -14.70 14.29 7.21
N ARG A 154 -16.02 14.46 7.17
CA ARG A 154 -16.68 15.65 7.72
C ARG A 154 -16.41 15.85 9.21
N ALA A 155 -16.22 14.78 9.95
CA ALA A 155 -15.89 14.87 11.37
C ALA A 155 -14.42 15.23 11.62
N LEU A 156 -13.53 14.99 10.62
CA LEU A 156 -12.17 15.49 10.64
C LEU A 156 -12.10 16.99 10.34
N ASP A 157 -12.99 17.52 9.52
CA ASP A 157 -13.01 18.96 9.18
C ASP A 157 -13.48 19.83 10.35
N ARG A 158 -14.27 19.28 11.28
CA ARG A 158 -14.68 20.03 12.46
C ARG A 158 -13.49 20.16 13.41
N PRO A 159 -13.16 21.36 13.88
CA PRO A 159 -12.15 21.53 14.92
C PRO A 159 -12.57 20.65 16.11
N GLY A 160 -11.72 19.70 16.48
CA GLY A 160 -11.95 18.88 17.66
C GLY A 160 -11.91 19.78 18.91
N PRO A 161 -12.54 19.39 20.02
CA PRO A 161 -12.27 20.06 21.28
C PRO A 161 -10.75 20.03 21.49
N GLU A 162 -10.16 21.21 21.62
CA GLU A 162 -8.77 21.34 22.05
C GLU A 162 -8.65 20.53 23.34
N ARG A 163 -7.76 19.54 23.32
CA ARG A 163 -7.39 18.90 24.59
C ARG A 163 -6.59 19.92 25.38
N PRO A 164 -7.04 20.26 26.59
CA PRO A 164 -6.26 21.08 27.51
C PRO A 164 -4.95 20.39 27.86
#